data_712cb49202e07ba9eb2249924cd85773
#
_entry.id   712cb49202e07ba9eb2249924cd85773
#
_cell.length_a   1.000
_cell.length_b   1.000
_cell.length_c   1.000
_cell.angle_alpha   90.00
_cell.angle_beta   90.00
_cell.angle_gamma   90.00
#
_symmetry.space_group_name_H-M   'P 1'
#
loop_
_entity.id
_entity.type
_entity.pdbx_description
1 polymer ?
#
loop_
_entity_poly.entity_id
_entity_poly.type
_entity_poly.pdbx_seq_one_letter_code
_entity_poly.pdbx_strand_id
1 'polypeptide(L)'
;MIAIAAMSKNRTIGAQGRIPWHLSGDLKFFKRTTLGHIIVMGRKTYESIGKPLPGRENWVVSRTAEIPHVRVLRSPELVLEPSDGRHLFVIGGAELYAALLPRCSEILLTRVPIEVSGDTFFPEFENAFDDGELVESAA
;
A
#
# COMPACT_ATOMS: atom_id res chain seq x y z
N MET A 1 -9.94 -6.12 -4.47
CA MET A 1 -8.60 -5.62 -4.17
C MET A 1 -8.71 -4.18 -3.72
N ILE A 2 -8.04 -3.82 -2.67
CA ILE A 2 -8.16 -2.50 -2.04
C ILE A 2 -6.77 -1.89 -1.94
N ALA A 3 -6.58 -0.68 -2.45
CA ALA A 3 -5.34 0.04 -2.23
C ALA A 3 -5.42 0.79 -0.90
N ILE A 4 -4.37 0.76 -0.12
CA ILE A 4 -4.28 1.53 1.12
C ILE A 4 -2.97 2.33 1.10
N ALA A 5 -3.06 3.63 1.32
CA ALA A 5 -1.92 4.54 1.18
C ALA A 5 -2.09 5.79 2.02
N ALA A 6 -0.98 6.46 2.27
CA ALA A 6 -0.95 7.82 2.80
C ALA A 6 -0.15 8.69 1.84
N MET A 7 -0.62 9.89 1.53
CA MET A 7 0.12 10.82 0.67
C MET A 7 -0.01 12.26 1.18
N SER A 8 1.02 13.05 0.92
CA SER A 8 1.02 14.49 1.21
C SER A 8 0.11 15.24 0.23
N LYS A 9 -0.04 16.55 0.43
CA LYS A 9 -0.81 17.41 -0.49
C LYS A 9 -0.31 17.35 -1.92
N ASN A 10 1.01 17.21 -2.10
CA ASN A 10 1.65 17.12 -3.42
C ASN A 10 1.87 15.66 -3.85
N ARG A 11 1.09 14.73 -3.33
CA ARG A 11 1.05 13.31 -3.69
C ARG A 11 2.31 12.51 -3.34
N THR A 12 3.20 13.06 -2.50
CA THR A 12 4.40 12.35 -2.07
C THR A 12 4.03 11.17 -1.17
N ILE A 13 4.57 9.99 -1.46
CA ILE A 13 4.41 8.78 -0.66
C ILE A 13 5.76 8.23 -0.19
N GLY A 14 6.87 8.76 -0.67
CA GLY A 14 8.18 8.35 -0.24
C GLY A 14 9.27 9.35 -0.60
N ALA A 15 10.34 9.30 0.16
CA ALA A 15 11.56 10.06 -0.08
C ALA A 15 12.75 9.19 0.32
N GLN A 16 13.67 8.95 -0.61
CA GLN A 16 14.85 8.12 -0.38
C GLN A 16 14.53 6.75 0.21
N GLY A 17 13.45 6.12 -0.30
CA GLY A 17 13.04 4.79 0.14
C GLY A 17 12.29 4.74 1.47
N ARG A 18 11.91 5.88 2.03
CA ARG A 18 11.21 5.97 3.32
C ARG A 18 9.96 6.82 3.20
N ILE A 19 9.00 6.58 4.10
CA ILE A 19 7.84 7.46 4.28
C ILE A 19 8.34 8.72 4.99
N PRO A 20 8.13 9.92 4.41
CA PRO A 20 8.75 11.14 4.93
C PRO A 20 8.04 11.80 6.11
N TRP A 21 7.07 11.13 6.71
CA TRP A 21 6.33 11.63 7.88
C TRP A 21 6.04 10.48 8.84
N HIS A 22 5.58 10.84 10.02
CA HIS A 22 5.17 9.88 11.03
C HIS A 22 3.82 10.29 11.63
N LEU A 23 2.80 9.47 11.43
CA LEU A 23 1.47 9.67 12.00
C LEU A 23 1.06 8.39 12.73
N SER A 24 1.00 8.45 14.06
CA SER A 24 0.64 7.27 14.84
C SER A 24 -0.79 6.80 14.57
N GLY A 25 -1.71 7.73 14.31
CA GLY A 25 -3.09 7.39 13.95
C GLY A 25 -3.17 6.62 12.63
N ASP A 26 -2.37 7.01 11.64
CA ASP A 26 -2.29 6.33 10.35
C ASP A 26 -1.73 4.91 10.50
N LEU A 27 -0.69 4.73 11.31
CA LEU A 27 -0.10 3.42 11.56
C LEU A 27 -1.08 2.48 12.27
N LYS A 28 -1.84 2.99 13.23
CA LYS A 28 -2.88 2.23 13.93
C LYS A 28 -4.02 1.84 13.00
N PHE A 29 -4.48 2.76 12.18
CA PHE A 29 -5.50 2.51 11.18
C PHE A 29 -5.06 1.43 10.20
N PHE A 30 -3.85 1.54 9.69
CA PHE A 30 -3.27 0.56 8.78
C PHE A 30 -3.24 -0.82 9.41
N LYS A 31 -2.74 -0.93 10.63
CA LYS A 31 -2.60 -2.21 11.32
C LYS A 31 -3.96 -2.89 11.51
N ARG A 32 -4.94 -2.18 12.09
CA ARG A 32 -6.24 -2.81 12.37
C ARG A 32 -7.03 -3.10 11.11
N THR A 33 -6.84 -2.32 10.05
CA THR A 33 -7.52 -2.53 8.78
C THR A 33 -7.00 -3.77 8.06
N THR A 34 -5.69 -3.99 8.09
CA THR A 34 -5.05 -5.08 7.36
C THR A 34 -4.92 -6.37 8.16
N LEU A 35 -5.06 -6.31 9.46
CA LEU A 35 -4.86 -7.49 10.33
C LEU A 35 -5.79 -8.63 9.94
N GLY A 36 -5.25 -9.83 9.81
CA GLY A 36 -6.01 -11.03 9.41
C GLY A 36 -6.21 -11.17 7.91
N HIS A 37 -5.73 -10.22 7.11
CA HIS A 37 -5.88 -10.21 5.66
C HIS A 37 -4.55 -10.41 4.95
N ILE A 38 -4.56 -10.23 3.63
CA ILE A 38 -3.35 -10.32 2.80
C ILE A 38 -2.88 -8.92 2.48
N ILE A 39 -1.57 -8.69 2.59
CA ILE A 39 -0.94 -7.46 2.11
C ILE A 39 0.02 -7.82 0.98
N VAL A 40 -0.03 -7.05 -0.11
CA VAL A 40 0.88 -7.21 -1.25
C VAL A 40 1.67 -5.93 -1.45
N MET A 41 2.97 -6.08 -1.66
CA MET A 41 3.90 -4.97 -1.75
C MET A 41 4.98 -5.25 -2.77
N GLY A 42 5.65 -4.20 -3.24
CA GLY A 42 6.85 -4.34 -4.03
C GLY A 42 8.06 -4.66 -3.16
N ARG A 43 9.14 -5.11 -3.79
CA ARG A 43 10.37 -5.48 -3.09
C ARG A 43 10.95 -4.33 -2.26
N LYS A 44 11.00 -3.11 -2.81
CA LYS A 44 11.56 -1.96 -2.09
C LYS A 44 10.76 -1.62 -0.84
N THR A 45 9.44 -1.75 -0.92
CA THR A 45 8.57 -1.56 0.25
C THR A 45 8.87 -2.61 1.32
N TYR A 46 9.03 -3.86 0.92
CA TYR A 46 9.37 -4.92 1.85
C TYR A 46 10.73 -4.66 2.52
N GLU A 47 11.72 -4.24 1.74
CA GLU A 47 13.05 -3.92 2.28
C GLU A 47 13.00 -2.75 3.27
N SER A 48 12.16 -1.76 3.00
CA SER A 48 11.93 -0.63 3.91
C SER A 48 11.33 -1.07 5.24
N ILE A 49 10.38 -2.01 5.21
CA ILE A 49 9.75 -2.57 6.41
C ILE A 49 10.75 -3.48 7.14
N GLY A 50 11.52 -4.25 6.41
CA GLY A 50 12.62 -5.07 6.93
C GLY A 50 12.25 -6.46 7.41
N LYS A 51 10.95 -6.76 7.55
CA LYS A 51 10.46 -8.07 8.02
C LYS A 51 9.00 -8.24 7.62
N PRO A 52 8.47 -9.50 7.59
CA PRO A 52 7.04 -9.69 7.40
C PRO A 52 6.25 -9.02 8.52
N LEU A 53 5.13 -8.40 8.16
CA LEU A 53 4.24 -7.79 9.16
C LEU A 53 3.41 -8.89 9.82
N PRO A 54 3.43 -8.98 11.16
CA PRO A 54 2.74 -10.07 11.86
C PRO A 54 1.22 -9.97 11.75
N GLY A 55 0.55 -11.11 11.83
CA GLY A 55 -0.91 -11.19 11.78
C GLY A 55 -1.51 -11.00 10.41
N ARG A 56 -0.70 -10.97 9.37
CA ARG A 56 -1.11 -10.80 7.98
C ARG A 56 -0.31 -11.75 7.10
N GLU A 57 -0.90 -12.14 5.97
CA GLU A 57 -0.15 -12.90 4.98
C GLU A 57 0.57 -11.89 4.08
N ASN A 58 1.88 -12.01 3.99
CA ASN A 58 2.74 -11.05 3.27
C ASN A 58 3.10 -11.59 1.89
N TRP A 59 2.71 -10.87 0.84
CA TRP A 59 3.08 -11.17 -0.54
C TRP A 59 3.98 -10.06 -1.06
N VAL A 60 5.05 -10.46 -1.75
CA VAL A 60 5.99 -9.50 -2.35
C VAL A 60 6.07 -9.75 -3.84
N VAL A 61 5.88 -8.70 -4.63
CA VAL A 61 6.04 -8.77 -6.07
C VAL A 61 7.48 -8.38 -6.40
N SER A 62 8.21 -9.32 -6.98
CA SER A 62 9.60 -9.10 -7.40
C SER A 62 9.97 -10.06 -8.52
N ARG A 63 10.62 -9.55 -9.56
CA ARG A 63 11.03 -10.38 -10.69
C ARG A 63 12.09 -11.41 -10.33
N THR A 64 12.98 -11.09 -9.41
CA THR A 64 14.17 -11.89 -9.15
C THR A 64 14.44 -12.20 -7.68
N ALA A 65 13.91 -11.43 -6.76
CA ALA A 65 14.23 -11.59 -5.35
C ALA A 65 13.74 -12.94 -4.81
N GLU A 66 14.52 -13.52 -3.93
CA GLU A 66 14.13 -14.68 -3.15
C GLU A 66 14.06 -14.25 -1.68
N ILE A 67 12.88 -14.35 -1.10
CA ILE A 67 12.62 -13.83 0.24
C ILE A 67 11.98 -14.95 1.06
N PRO A 68 12.63 -15.38 2.16
CA PRO A 68 12.05 -16.42 3.00
C PRO A 68 10.82 -15.89 3.77
N HIS A 69 9.93 -16.79 4.12
CA HIS A 69 8.75 -16.55 4.96
C HIS A 69 7.67 -15.64 4.35
N VAL A 70 7.77 -15.31 3.07
CA VAL A 70 6.74 -14.57 2.34
C VAL A 70 6.47 -15.26 1.01
N ARG A 71 5.28 -15.02 0.46
CA ARG A 71 4.97 -15.46 -0.90
C ARG A 71 5.54 -14.45 -1.88
N VAL A 72 6.38 -14.89 -2.80
CA VAL A 72 6.94 -14.04 -3.85
C VAL A 72 6.19 -14.29 -5.16
N LEU A 73 5.68 -13.21 -5.76
CA LEU A 73 5.03 -13.24 -7.06
C LEU A 73 5.91 -12.51 -8.06
N ARG A 74 6.13 -13.11 -9.22
CA ARG A 74 7.12 -12.60 -10.19
C ARG A 74 6.61 -11.42 -11.02
N SER A 75 5.30 -11.18 -11.05
CA SER A 75 4.74 -10.02 -11.74
C SER A 75 3.43 -9.60 -11.10
N PRO A 76 2.99 -8.33 -11.29
CA PRO A 76 1.69 -7.87 -10.74
C PRO A 76 0.50 -8.65 -11.28
N GLU A 77 0.58 -9.17 -12.50
CA GLU A 77 -0.50 -9.95 -13.11
C GLU A 77 -0.82 -11.22 -12.34
N LEU A 78 0.13 -11.73 -11.58
CA LEU A 78 -0.04 -12.94 -10.77
C LEU A 78 -0.73 -12.69 -9.44
N VAL A 79 -0.97 -11.43 -9.09
CA VAL A 79 -1.69 -11.07 -7.87
C VAL A 79 -3.18 -11.35 -8.08
N LEU A 80 -3.71 -12.32 -7.35
CA LEU A 80 -5.11 -12.73 -7.43
C LEU A 80 -5.74 -12.63 -6.05
N GLU A 81 -6.99 -12.16 -6.01
CA GLU A 81 -7.74 -12.07 -4.77
C GLU A 81 -8.01 -13.45 -4.19
N PRO A 82 -7.98 -13.58 -2.85
CA PRO A 82 -8.34 -14.85 -2.22
C PRO A 82 -9.83 -15.13 -2.34
N SER A 83 -10.19 -16.41 -2.29
CA SER A 83 -11.59 -16.84 -2.32
C SER A 83 -12.13 -17.23 -0.94
N ASP A 84 -11.37 -16.97 0.11
CA ASP A 84 -11.68 -17.40 1.49
C ASP A 84 -12.29 -16.29 2.37
N GLY A 85 -12.73 -15.19 1.76
CA GLY A 85 -13.36 -14.08 2.47
C GLY A 85 -12.40 -13.01 2.98
N ARG A 86 -11.10 -13.26 2.92
CA ARG A 86 -10.12 -12.24 3.28
C ARG A 86 -10.02 -11.17 2.17
N HIS A 87 -9.65 -9.95 2.55
CA HIS A 87 -9.34 -8.91 1.60
C HIS A 87 -7.87 -8.93 1.21
N LEU A 88 -7.55 -8.35 0.07
CA LEU A 88 -6.19 -8.17 -0.39
C LEU A 88 -5.92 -6.67 -0.48
N PHE A 89 -4.94 -6.21 0.30
CA PHE A 89 -4.56 -4.80 0.37
C PHE A 89 -3.24 -4.55 -0.36
N VAL A 90 -3.25 -3.60 -1.29
CA VAL A 90 -2.05 -3.14 -2.00
C VAL A 90 -1.43 -2.03 -1.18
N ILE A 91 -0.20 -2.22 -0.69
CA ILE A 91 0.41 -1.31 0.28
C ILE A 91 1.62 -0.53 -0.27
N GLY A 92 1.92 -0.67 -1.54
CA GLY A 92 2.95 0.15 -2.19
C GLY A 92 4.04 -0.68 -2.85
N GLY A 93 5.02 -0.08 -3.48
CA GLY A 93 5.11 1.36 -3.77
C GLY A 93 4.44 1.82 -5.04
N ALA A 94 4.91 2.95 -5.55
CA ALA A 94 4.28 3.64 -6.68
C ALA A 94 4.06 2.74 -7.90
N GLU A 95 5.06 1.96 -8.28
CA GLU A 95 4.94 1.06 -9.44
C GLU A 95 3.84 0.02 -9.23
N LEU A 96 3.75 -0.54 -8.04
CA LEU A 96 2.72 -1.53 -7.75
C LEU A 96 1.34 -0.91 -7.68
N TYR A 97 1.21 0.28 -7.08
CA TYR A 97 -0.05 1.02 -7.12
C TYR A 97 -0.48 1.28 -8.57
N ALA A 98 0.43 1.77 -9.41
CA ALA A 98 0.12 2.04 -10.80
C ALA A 98 -0.36 0.79 -11.55
N ALA A 99 0.26 -0.35 -11.28
CA ALA A 99 -0.09 -1.62 -11.92
C ALA A 99 -1.43 -2.18 -11.44
N LEU A 100 -1.76 -2.03 -10.16
CA LEU A 100 -2.91 -2.70 -9.55
C LEU A 100 -4.12 -1.80 -9.32
N LEU A 101 -3.97 -0.46 -9.32
CA LEU A 101 -5.12 0.44 -9.15
C LEU A 101 -6.27 0.16 -10.12
N PRO A 102 -6.03 -0.15 -11.43
CA PRO A 102 -7.13 -0.48 -12.34
C PRO A 102 -7.95 -1.71 -11.90
N ARG A 103 -7.40 -2.54 -11.03
CA ARG A 103 -8.06 -3.73 -10.51
C ARG A 103 -8.62 -3.55 -9.10
N CYS A 104 -8.39 -2.40 -8.48
CA CYS A 104 -8.88 -2.10 -7.15
C CYS A 104 -10.32 -1.60 -7.20
N SER A 105 -11.14 -2.05 -6.24
CA SER A 105 -12.52 -1.59 -6.09
C SER A 105 -12.60 -0.30 -5.26
N GLU A 106 -11.61 -0.05 -4.42
CA GLU A 106 -11.58 1.16 -3.59
C GLU A 106 -10.15 1.52 -3.18
N ILE A 107 -9.98 2.76 -2.76
CA ILE A 107 -8.73 3.26 -2.21
C ILE A 107 -9.01 3.82 -0.82
N LEU A 108 -8.31 3.30 0.18
CA LEU A 108 -8.30 3.87 1.52
C LEU A 108 -7.11 4.80 1.61
N LEU A 109 -7.36 6.09 1.51
CA LEU A 109 -6.32 7.09 1.38
C LEU A 109 -6.27 8.00 2.60
N THR A 110 -5.12 8.03 3.26
CA THR A 110 -4.85 9.03 4.29
C THR A 110 -4.22 10.25 3.61
N ARG A 111 -4.87 11.40 3.75
CA ARG A 111 -4.34 12.65 3.23
C ARG A 111 -3.59 13.37 4.35
N VAL A 112 -2.28 13.53 4.16
CA VAL A 112 -1.42 14.22 5.11
C VAL A 112 -1.45 15.70 4.75
N PRO A 113 -1.87 16.60 5.65
CA PRO A 113 -2.15 18.00 5.30
C PRO A 113 -0.90 18.89 5.23
N ILE A 114 0.16 18.37 4.63
CA ILE A 114 1.43 19.10 4.44
C ILE A 114 1.96 18.79 3.05
N GLU A 115 2.84 19.65 2.56
CA GLU A 115 3.63 19.37 1.37
C GLU A 115 4.99 18.86 1.81
N VAL A 116 5.46 17.80 1.16
CA VAL A 116 6.72 17.16 1.49
C VAL A 116 7.51 16.92 0.23
N SER A 117 8.77 17.35 0.20
CA SER A 117 9.68 17.02 -0.88
C SER A 117 9.95 15.52 -0.86
N GLY A 118 9.76 14.87 -2.00
CA GLY A 118 10.01 13.45 -2.11
C GLY A 118 10.29 13.05 -3.55
N ASP A 119 10.62 11.79 -3.74
CA ASP A 119 10.97 11.23 -5.04
C ASP A 119 9.96 10.18 -5.53
N THR A 120 8.99 9.82 -4.70
CA THR A 120 8.00 8.81 -5.01
C THR A 120 6.60 9.37 -4.77
N PHE A 121 5.73 9.21 -5.78
CA PHE A 121 4.41 9.84 -5.78
C PHE A 121 3.31 8.82 -6.02
N PHE A 122 2.15 9.08 -5.43
CA PHE A 122 0.97 8.25 -5.66
C PHE A 122 0.44 8.51 -7.08
N PRO A 123 0.07 7.45 -7.83
CA PRO A 123 -0.48 7.61 -9.18
C PRO A 123 -1.79 8.40 -9.20
N GLU A 124 -2.12 8.99 -10.33
CA GLU A 124 -3.42 9.62 -10.51
C GLU A 124 -4.52 8.57 -10.46
N PHE A 125 -5.59 8.86 -9.73
CA PHE A 125 -6.72 7.94 -9.55
C PHE A 125 -8.07 8.65 -9.71
N GLU A 126 -8.06 9.98 -9.75
CA GLU A 126 -9.27 10.81 -9.65
C GLU A 126 -10.25 10.57 -10.80
N ASN A 127 -9.76 10.13 -11.96
CA ASN A 127 -10.61 9.82 -13.11
C ASN A 127 -11.32 8.48 -13.00
N ALA A 128 -10.84 7.59 -12.14
CA ALA A 128 -11.35 6.22 -12.00
C ALA A 128 -12.14 5.97 -10.71
N PHE A 129 -12.07 6.90 -9.77
CA PHE A 129 -12.70 6.76 -8.45
C PHE A 129 -13.49 8.01 -8.13
N ASP A 130 -14.63 7.83 -7.45
CA ASP A 130 -15.47 8.93 -6.97
C ASP A 130 -14.76 9.72 -5.88
N ASP A 131 -15.29 10.91 -5.58
CA ASP A 131 -14.89 11.65 -4.39
C ASP A 131 -15.15 10.79 -3.17
N GLY A 132 -14.14 10.71 -2.31
CA GLY A 132 -14.22 9.85 -1.16
C GLY A 132 -15.11 10.39 -0.06
N GLU A 133 -15.43 9.52 0.88
CA GLU A 133 -16.05 9.89 2.14
C GLU A 133 -15.04 9.77 3.27
N LEU A 134 -15.24 10.56 4.32
CA LEU A 134 -14.37 10.47 5.50
C LEU A 134 -14.74 9.23 6.29
N VAL A 135 -13.82 8.27 6.34
CA VAL A 135 -13.99 7.03 7.09
C VAL A 135 -13.50 7.22 8.53
N GLU A 136 -12.38 7.91 8.70
CA GLU A 136 -11.80 8.15 10.01
C GLU A 136 -10.86 9.34 9.93
N SER A 137 -10.86 10.15 11.00
CA SER A 137 -9.91 11.26 11.12
C SER A 137 -8.62 10.76 11.75
N ALA A 138 -7.51 10.88 11.03
CA ALA A 138 -6.18 10.56 11.54
C ALA A 138 -5.68 11.76 12.34
N ALA A 139 -5.58 11.60 13.62
CA ALA A 139 -5.06 12.64 14.51
C ALA A 139 -3.60 12.38 14.85
#